data_24e2db221c2914eecd1f98cc5ad1b5b9
#
_entry.id   24e2db221c2914eecd1f98cc5ad1b5b9
#
_cell.length_a   1.000
_cell.length_b   1.000
_cell.length_c   1.000
_cell.angle_alpha   90.00
_cell.angle_beta   90.00
_cell.angle_gamma   90.00
#
_symmetry.space_group_name_H-M   'P 1'
#
loop_
_entity.id
_entity.type
_entity.pdbx_description
1 polymer ?
#
loop_
_entity_poly.entity_id
_entity_poly.type
_entity_poly.pdbx_seq_one_letter_code
_entity_poly.pdbx_strand_id
1 'polypeptide(L)'
;MEKFNLTSKEKMALELRHKQCRDVKELDRIKAILLRSEDWTIHMIAQALRIHESTVTRHINDYLDGKLNIASGGSTSMLSEVQTSKLLSHLTQNTYRTTQEIIVYIEDTYAVSYSVPGMNKWLHRNGFSYKKPKGYPHKASAEQQEQFIAAYNKLKLTISSDEGILFMDACHPSMATKISCGWIKKGQSKPIETTASRTRMNLIGALNLSKISKPIVASYTTVDGESIVDFLHQIRKYSKIKGTIHLVLDQAGYHRCPEVVNSAVKLNIKLFYLPPYSPNLNSIERLWKVMNEHARNNKFFRTADEFRQSINNFFKTTLSQIAGSLKTRINDNFQNLDYAF
;
A
#
# COMPACT_ATOMS: atom_id res chain seq x y z
N MET A 1 42.36 46.56 6.45
CA MET A 1 41.32 45.51 6.47
C MET A 1 40.76 45.44 7.87
N GLU A 2 39.51 45.72 8.08
CA GLU A 2 38.85 45.54 9.38
C GLU A 2 38.97 44.09 9.85
N LYS A 3 39.39 43.91 11.14
CA LYS A 3 39.49 42.57 11.71
C LYS A 3 38.10 42.02 11.87
N PHE A 4 37.83 40.88 11.21
CA PHE A 4 36.59 40.12 11.38
C PHE A 4 36.67 39.28 12.64
N ASN A 5 36.02 39.69 13.71
CA ASN A 5 36.06 39.02 15.01
C ASN A 5 34.67 38.51 15.39
N LEU A 6 34.58 37.25 15.77
CA LEU A 6 33.40 36.65 16.38
C LEU A 6 33.53 36.67 17.89
N THR A 7 32.47 36.92 18.60
CA THR A 7 32.42 36.70 20.05
C THR A 7 32.48 35.19 20.35
N SER A 8 32.97 34.79 21.52
CA SER A 8 33.00 33.40 21.93
C SER A 8 31.65 32.71 21.84
N LYS A 9 30.55 33.43 22.08
CA LYS A 9 29.19 32.93 21.98
C LYS A 9 28.76 32.65 20.54
N GLU A 10 29.11 33.55 19.61
CA GLU A 10 28.82 33.40 18.18
C GLU A 10 29.63 32.26 17.57
N LYS A 11 30.93 32.14 17.93
CA LYS A 11 31.79 31.06 17.47
C LYS A 11 31.22 29.70 17.91
N MET A 12 30.85 29.56 19.17
CA MET A 12 30.27 28.33 19.71
C MET A 12 28.93 27.98 19.05
N ALA A 13 28.08 28.99 18.77
CA ALA A 13 26.81 28.77 18.05
C ALA A 13 27.03 28.28 16.62
N LEU A 14 27.99 28.86 15.91
CA LEU A 14 28.35 28.43 14.55
C LEU A 14 28.95 27.03 14.51
N GLU A 15 29.80 26.66 15.47
CA GLU A 15 30.37 25.32 15.60
C GLU A 15 29.28 24.27 15.87
N LEU A 16 28.34 24.57 16.76
CA LEU A 16 27.19 23.70 17.04
C LEU A 16 26.33 23.51 15.80
N ARG A 17 26.02 24.61 15.11
CA ARG A 17 25.25 24.59 13.87
C ARG A 17 25.97 23.79 12.76
N HIS A 18 27.28 23.93 12.63
CA HIS A 18 28.11 23.14 11.71
C HIS A 18 27.98 21.62 11.97
N LYS A 19 27.99 21.19 13.25
CA LYS A 19 27.82 19.78 13.61
C LYS A 19 26.45 19.20 13.28
N GLN A 20 25.42 20.04 13.28
CA GLN A 20 24.01 19.64 13.05
C GLN A 20 23.58 19.78 11.59
N CYS A 21 24.24 20.64 10.81
CA CYS A 21 23.91 20.90 9.42
C CYS A 21 24.28 19.73 8.51
N ARG A 22 23.44 19.46 7.51
CA ARG A 22 23.70 18.45 6.46
C ARG A 22 23.76 19.06 5.06
N ASP A 23 23.42 20.33 4.90
CA ASP A 23 23.53 21.04 3.63
C ASP A 23 24.97 21.47 3.39
N VAL A 24 25.58 20.97 2.29
CA VAL A 24 26.97 21.22 1.96
C VAL A 24 27.27 22.72 1.75
N LYS A 25 26.33 23.46 1.14
CA LYS A 25 26.50 24.90 0.90
C LYS A 25 26.47 25.71 2.18
N GLU A 26 25.63 25.32 3.11
CA GLU A 26 25.57 25.94 4.44
C GLU A 26 26.81 25.58 5.26
N LEU A 27 27.26 24.33 5.20
CA LEU A 27 28.52 23.90 5.83
C LEU A 27 29.71 24.72 5.36
N ASP A 28 29.85 24.92 4.04
CA ASP A 28 30.95 25.70 3.48
C ASP A 28 30.86 27.18 3.86
N ARG A 29 29.66 27.73 3.96
CA ARG A 29 29.43 29.11 4.48
C ARG A 29 29.88 29.23 5.92
N ILE A 30 29.45 28.30 6.79
CA ILE A 30 29.84 28.32 8.23
C ILE A 30 31.36 28.15 8.37
N LYS A 31 31.98 27.24 7.62
CA LYS A 31 33.44 27.07 7.63
C LYS A 31 34.16 28.33 7.20
N ALA A 32 33.71 29.00 6.14
CA ALA A 32 34.31 30.24 5.67
C ALA A 32 34.30 31.33 6.75
N ILE A 33 33.21 31.44 7.49
CA ILE A 33 33.05 32.41 8.59
C ILE A 33 33.97 32.08 9.76
N LEU A 34 34.01 30.80 10.20
CA LEU A 34 34.88 30.36 11.27
C LEU A 34 36.34 30.55 10.95
N LEU A 35 36.81 30.11 9.77
CA LEU A 35 38.21 30.29 9.31
C LEU A 35 38.57 31.76 9.20
N ARG A 36 37.63 32.64 8.74
CA ARG A 36 37.90 34.06 8.67
C ARG A 36 38.08 34.67 10.06
N SER A 37 37.33 34.23 11.07
CA SER A 37 37.48 34.65 12.46
C SER A 37 38.79 34.16 13.12
N GLU A 38 39.47 33.22 12.49
CA GLU A 38 40.77 32.68 12.87
C GLU A 38 41.94 33.31 12.08
N ASP A 39 41.69 34.50 11.51
CA ASP A 39 42.67 35.31 10.75
C ASP A 39 43.14 34.70 9.41
N TRP A 40 42.38 33.67 8.88
CA TRP A 40 42.69 33.14 7.55
C TRP A 40 42.37 34.19 6.46
N THR A 41 43.25 34.26 5.44
CA THR A 41 43.00 35.12 4.31
C THR A 41 41.91 34.53 3.42
N ILE A 42 41.22 35.40 2.65
CA ILE A 42 40.18 34.95 1.68
C ILE A 42 40.77 33.91 0.71
N HIS A 43 42.00 34.11 0.25
CA HIS A 43 42.72 33.18 -0.61
C HIS A 43 42.91 31.81 0.01
N MET A 44 43.37 31.75 1.28
CA MET A 44 43.55 30.51 2.02
C MET A 44 42.23 29.77 2.23
N ILE A 45 41.17 30.49 2.56
CA ILE A 45 39.82 29.93 2.73
C ILE A 45 39.29 29.37 1.40
N ALA A 46 39.44 30.13 0.33
CA ALA A 46 39.04 29.68 -1.03
C ALA A 46 39.74 28.40 -1.44
N GLN A 47 41.04 28.31 -1.15
CA GLN A 47 41.88 27.14 -1.43
C GLN A 47 41.44 25.94 -0.55
N ALA A 48 41.18 26.13 0.75
CA ALA A 48 40.77 25.09 1.68
C ALA A 48 39.39 24.51 1.35
N LEU A 49 38.45 25.36 1.00
CA LEU A 49 37.06 24.97 0.68
C LEU A 49 36.85 24.58 -0.80
N ARG A 50 37.89 24.79 -1.65
CA ARG A 50 37.81 24.55 -3.11
C ARG A 50 36.69 25.35 -3.78
N ILE A 51 36.52 26.62 -3.37
CA ILE A 51 35.56 27.57 -3.94
C ILE A 51 36.28 28.85 -4.39
N HIS A 52 35.62 29.67 -5.23
CA HIS A 52 36.21 30.91 -5.71
C HIS A 52 36.25 31.97 -4.61
N GLU A 53 37.25 32.84 -4.58
CA GLU A 53 37.43 33.92 -3.59
C GLU A 53 36.23 34.84 -3.46
N SER A 54 35.57 35.17 -4.60
CA SER A 54 34.31 35.93 -4.58
C SER A 54 33.17 35.24 -3.82
N THR A 55 33.18 33.90 -3.82
CA THR A 55 32.19 33.13 -3.03
C THR A 55 32.48 33.22 -1.56
N VAL A 56 33.75 33.18 -1.15
CA VAL A 56 34.14 33.38 0.25
C VAL A 56 33.74 34.78 0.72
N THR A 57 34.07 35.81 -0.08
CA THR A 57 33.69 37.20 0.23
C THR A 57 32.17 37.35 0.39
N ARG A 58 31.39 36.76 -0.51
CA ARG A 58 29.94 36.76 -0.40
C ARG A 58 29.45 36.06 0.86
N HIS A 59 30.03 34.92 1.24
CA HIS A 59 29.64 34.22 2.47
C HIS A 59 29.88 35.05 3.74
N ILE A 60 30.97 35.81 3.77
CA ILE A 60 31.31 36.70 4.88
C ILE A 60 30.33 37.89 4.91
N ASN A 61 30.08 38.54 3.77
CA ASN A 61 29.14 39.65 3.67
C ASN A 61 27.70 39.21 4.01
N ASP A 62 27.24 38.07 3.51
CA ASP A 62 25.92 37.50 3.84
C ASP A 62 25.77 37.28 5.36
N TYR A 63 26.85 36.86 6.04
CA TYR A 63 26.84 36.71 7.49
C TYR A 63 26.74 38.06 8.22
N LEU A 64 27.50 39.08 7.78
CA LEU A 64 27.45 40.43 8.33
C LEU A 64 26.07 41.08 8.14
N ASP A 65 25.41 40.76 7.03
CA ASP A 65 24.03 41.20 6.73
C ASP A 65 22.94 40.38 7.49
N GLY A 66 23.32 39.45 8.36
CA GLY A 66 22.39 38.59 9.10
C GLY A 66 21.75 37.50 8.24
N LYS A 67 22.20 37.27 7.02
CA LYS A 67 21.66 36.27 6.05
C LYS A 67 22.38 34.94 6.13
N LEU A 68 22.48 34.37 7.33
CA LEU A 68 23.14 33.08 7.53
C LEU A 68 22.38 31.92 6.88
N ASN A 69 21.06 31.98 6.86
CA ASN A 69 20.23 30.99 6.20
C ASN A 69 20.37 31.14 4.68
N ILE A 70 20.73 30.05 4.00
CA ILE A 70 20.59 29.98 2.55
C ILE A 70 19.09 30.05 2.30
N ALA A 71 18.60 31.21 1.85
CA ALA A 71 17.30 31.21 1.23
C ALA A 71 17.40 30.21 0.05
N SER A 72 16.77 29.07 0.19
CA SER A 72 16.66 28.16 -0.95
C SER A 72 16.00 29.00 -2.05
N GLY A 73 16.74 29.29 -3.08
CA GLY A 73 16.26 30.02 -4.26
C GLY A 73 15.21 29.19 -4.96
N GLY A 74 14.06 29.03 -4.32
CA GLY A 74 12.88 28.44 -4.90
C GLY A 74 12.28 29.48 -5.85
N SER A 75 12.01 29.11 -7.07
CA SER A 75 11.19 29.95 -7.94
C SER A 75 9.85 30.19 -7.24
N THR A 76 9.40 31.43 -7.19
CA THR A 76 8.04 31.77 -6.73
C THR A 76 7.03 30.95 -7.55
N SER A 77 6.01 30.46 -6.87
CA SER A 77 4.92 29.75 -7.55
C SER A 77 4.32 30.65 -8.63
N MET A 78 4.14 30.12 -9.84
CA MET A 78 3.48 30.86 -10.93
C MET A 78 1.99 31.03 -10.67
N LEU A 79 1.39 30.20 -9.82
CA LEU A 79 0.02 30.30 -9.36
C LEU A 79 -0.04 31.09 -8.05
N SER A 80 -1.00 32.00 -7.92
CA SER A 80 -1.32 32.68 -6.68
C SER A 80 -1.84 31.68 -5.62
N GLU A 81 -1.90 32.08 -4.36
CA GLU A 81 -2.43 31.22 -3.29
C GLU A 81 -3.88 30.82 -3.54
N VAL A 82 -4.70 31.75 -4.04
CA VAL A 82 -6.11 31.50 -4.38
C VAL A 82 -6.22 30.49 -5.53
N GLN A 83 -5.43 30.65 -6.59
CA GLN A 83 -5.40 29.73 -7.72
C GLN A 83 -4.89 28.35 -7.28
N THR A 84 -3.87 28.30 -6.43
CA THR A 84 -3.34 27.07 -5.85
C THR A 84 -4.43 26.33 -5.07
N SER A 85 -5.15 26.99 -4.18
CA SER A 85 -6.22 26.38 -3.39
C SER A 85 -7.35 25.83 -4.27
N LYS A 86 -7.76 26.58 -5.31
CA LYS A 86 -8.77 26.11 -6.28
C LYS A 86 -8.30 24.91 -7.07
N LEU A 87 -7.04 24.91 -7.52
CA LEU A 87 -6.46 23.79 -8.24
C LEU A 87 -6.35 22.53 -7.36
N LEU A 88 -5.97 22.68 -6.09
CA LEU A 88 -5.91 21.55 -5.14
C LEU A 88 -7.29 20.92 -4.97
N SER A 89 -8.33 21.73 -4.75
CA SER A 89 -9.71 21.24 -4.65
C SER A 89 -10.15 20.53 -5.93
N HIS A 90 -9.84 21.10 -7.09
CA HIS A 90 -10.17 20.51 -8.39
C HIS A 90 -9.49 19.17 -8.60
N LEU A 91 -8.17 19.08 -8.33
CA LEU A 91 -7.41 17.84 -8.49
C LEU A 91 -7.77 16.75 -7.47
N THR A 92 -8.34 17.12 -6.33
CA THR A 92 -8.87 16.16 -5.35
C THR A 92 -10.15 15.49 -5.87
N GLN A 93 -10.98 16.23 -6.61
CA GLN A 93 -12.25 15.72 -7.14
C GLN A 93 -12.08 15.08 -8.52
N ASN A 94 -11.09 15.47 -9.31
CA ASN A 94 -10.90 15.05 -10.70
C ASN A 94 -9.56 14.32 -10.87
N THR A 95 -9.60 13.14 -11.51
CA THR A 95 -8.42 12.34 -11.78
C THR A 95 -7.96 12.54 -13.24
N TYR A 96 -6.74 13.03 -13.41
CA TYR A 96 -6.09 13.18 -14.70
C TYR A 96 -5.13 12.02 -14.97
N ARG A 97 -5.09 11.54 -16.21
CA ARG A 97 -4.21 10.42 -16.58
C ARG A 97 -2.78 10.84 -16.84
N THR A 98 -2.60 12.08 -17.30
CA THR A 98 -1.28 12.63 -17.64
C THR A 98 -1.10 14.01 -17.04
N THR A 99 0.16 14.35 -16.76
CA THR A 99 0.53 15.70 -16.31
C THR A 99 0.20 16.76 -17.39
N GLN A 100 0.25 16.38 -18.66
CA GLN A 100 -0.08 17.28 -19.77
C GLN A 100 -1.55 17.74 -19.72
N GLU A 101 -2.48 16.84 -19.38
CA GLU A 101 -3.89 17.20 -19.23
C GLU A 101 -4.10 18.24 -18.11
N ILE A 102 -3.34 18.13 -17.03
CA ILE A 102 -3.36 19.12 -15.93
C ILE A 102 -2.81 20.48 -16.41
N ILE A 103 -1.73 20.48 -17.20
CA ILE A 103 -1.14 21.70 -17.75
C ILE A 103 -2.14 22.42 -18.63
N VAL A 104 -2.82 21.71 -19.54
CA VAL A 104 -3.86 22.27 -20.40
C VAL A 104 -4.97 22.90 -19.55
N TYR A 105 -5.47 22.20 -18.54
CA TYR A 105 -6.48 22.74 -17.63
C TYR A 105 -6.03 24.04 -16.93
N ILE A 106 -4.77 24.10 -16.50
CA ILE A 106 -4.22 25.29 -15.82
C ILE A 106 -4.09 26.45 -16.81
N GLU A 107 -3.64 26.19 -18.04
CA GLU A 107 -3.51 27.18 -19.08
C GLU A 107 -4.86 27.77 -19.48
N ASP A 108 -5.86 26.92 -19.68
CA ASP A 108 -7.23 27.34 -20.02
C ASP A 108 -7.93 28.11 -18.87
N THR A 109 -7.65 27.71 -17.61
CA THR A 109 -8.38 28.26 -16.46
C THR A 109 -7.69 29.50 -15.86
N TYR A 110 -6.36 29.52 -15.85
CA TYR A 110 -5.58 30.52 -15.14
C TYR A 110 -4.62 31.31 -16.05
N ALA A 111 -4.55 31.00 -17.35
CA ALA A 111 -3.61 31.56 -18.30
C ALA A 111 -2.12 31.43 -17.84
N VAL A 112 -1.80 30.36 -17.13
CA VAL A 112 -0.46 30.06 -16.62
C VAL A 112 0.05 28.77 -17.28
N SER A 113 1.21 28.83 -17.91
CA SER A 113 1.81 27.66 -18.56
C SER A 113 2.92 27.05 -17.72
N TYR A 114 2.92 25.71 -17.61
CA TYR A 114 3.93 24.92 -16.92
C TYR A 114 4.62 23.97 -17.88
N SER A 115 5.91 23.72 -17.66
CA SER A 115 6.56 22.55 -18.24
C SER A 115 6.15 21.28 -17.48
N VAL A 116 6.14 20.10 -18.15
CA VAL A 116 5.84 18.82 -17.51
C VAL A 116 6.72 18.55 -16.26
N PRO A 117 8.06 18.76 -16.30
CA PRO A 117 8.88 18.62 -15.09
C PRO A 117 8.53 19.62 -13.98
N GLY A 118 8.17 20.85 -14.35
CA GLY A 118 7.75 21.89 -13.42
C GLY A 118 6.44 21.52 -12.71
N MET A 119 5.45 21.04 -13.48
CA MET A 119 4.16 20.61 -12.94
C MET A 119 4.28 19.35 -12.06
N ASN A 120 5.13 18.40 -12.46
CA ASN A 120 5.40 17.23 -11.62
C ASN A 120 6.01 17.63 -10.26
N LYS A 121 6.95 18.58 -10.23
CA LYS A 121 7.50 19.11 -8.97
C LYS A 121 6.43 19.80 -8.14
N TRP A 122 5.55 20.55 -8.75
CA TRP A 122 4.44 21.23 -8.08
C TRP A 122 3.47 20.21 -7.46
N LEU A 123 3.06 19.18 -8.21
CA LEU A 123 2.21 18.10 -7.74
C LEU A 123 2.81 17.39 -6.52
N HIS A 124 4.08 17.00 -6.59
CA HIS A 124 4.76 16.34 -5.47
C HIS A 124 4.86 17.22 -4.22
N ARG A 125 5.16 18.53 -4.38
CA ARG A 125 5.19 19.49 -3.26
C ARG A 125 3.84 19.63 -2.57
N ASN A 126 2.75 19.49 -3.33
CA ASN A 126 1.38 19.57 -2.83
C ASN A 126 0.78 18.19 -2.46
N GLY A 127 1.62 17.17 -2.28
CA GLY A 127 1.22 15.86 -1.74
C GLY A 127 0.58 14.91 -2.76
N PHE A 128 0.54 15.25 -4.05
CA PHE A 128 0.05 14.35 -5.09
C PHE A 128 1.11 13.33 -5.51
N SER A 129 0.67 12.11 -5.77
CA SER A 129 1.49 11.06 -6.34
C SER A 129 0.74 10.35 -7.48
N TYR A 130 1.46 9.97 -8.52
CA TYR A 130 0.87 9.21 -9.62
C TYR A 130 0.62 7.77 -9.17
N LYS A 131 -0.66 7.40 -9.03
CA LYS A 131 -1.07 6.06 -8.58
C LYS A 131 -2.38 5.64 -9.23
N LYS A 132 -2.60 4.33 -9.33
CA LYS A 132 -3.87 3.79 -9.80
C LYS A 132 -4.97 4.03 -8.77
N PRO A 133 -6.12 4.59 -9.13
CA PRO A 133 -7.27 4.71 -8.26
C PRO A 133 -7.71 3.34 -7.72
N LYS A 134 -8.18 3.31 -6.49
CA LYS A 134 -8.74 2.10 -5.88
C LYS A 134 -10.23 2.01 -6.24
N GLY A 135 -10.58 0.95 -6.97
CA GLY A 135 -12.00 0.66 -7.22
C GLY A 135 -12.71 0.21 -5.95
N TYR A 136 -13.92 0.66 -5.76
CA TYR A 136 -14.83 0.14 -4.74
C TYR A 136 -16.19 -0.23 -5.37
N PRO A 137 -16.91 -1.23 -4.84
CA PRO A 137 -18.20 -1.61 -5.38
C PRO A 137 -19.24 -0.52 -5.12
N HIS A 138 -19.89 -0.04 -6.16
CA HIS A 138 -20.91 1.03 -6.10
C HIS A 138 -22.03 0.75 -5.07
N LYS A 139 -22.37 -0.51 -4.87
CA LYS A 139 -23.47 -0.94 -3.97
C LYS A 139 -22.99 -1.28 -2.54
N ALA A 140 -21.73 -1.04 -2.20
CA ALA A 140 -21.25 -1.25 -0.84
C ALA A 140 -21.82 -0.17 0.10
N SER A 141 -22.31 -0.57 1.29
CA SER A 141 -22.79 0.34 2.32
C SER A 141 -21.82 0.38 3.48
N ALA A 142 -21.28 1.55 3.79
CA ALA A 142 -20.39 1.76 4.93
C ALA A 142 -21.10 1.41 6.25
N GLU A 143 -22.35 1.84 6.40
CA GLU A 143 -23.16 1.56 7.59
C GLU A 143 -23.34 0.04 7.84
N GLN A 144 -23.66 -0.73 6.79
CA GLN A 144 -23.78 -2.19 6.92
C GLN A 144 -22.43 -2.84 7.25
N GLN A 145 -21.32 -2.30 6.74
CA GLN A 145 -19.98 -2.79 7.09
C GLN A 145 -19.64 -2.51 8.56
N GLU A 146 -19.98 -1.33 9.08
CA GLU A 146 -19.79 -0.98 10.49
C GLU A 146 -20.63 -1.87 11.41
N GLN A 147 -21.90 -2.10 11.08
CA GLN A 147 -22.79 -3.00 11.80
C GLN A 147 -22.23 -4.42 11.84
N PHE A 148 -21.73 -4.91 10.70
CA PHE A 148 -21.09 -6.23 10.64
C PHE A 148 -19.84 -6.29 11.51
N ILE A 149 -18.94 -5.29 11.43
CA ILE A 149 -17.73 -5.24 12.23
C ILE A 149 -18.04 -5.20 13.73
N ALA A 150 -19.05 -4.42 14.14
CA ALA A 150 -19.49 -4.37 15.52
C ALA A 150 -20.03 -5.74 15.99
N ALA A 151 -20.88 -6.39 15.19
CA ALA A 151 -21.41 -7.73 15.48
C ALA A 151 -20.30 -8.80 15.53
N TYR A 152 -19.35 -8.75 14.60
CA TYR A 152 -18.19 -9.64 14.57
C TYR A 152 -17.29 -9.47 15.80
N ASN A 153 -17.00 -8.23 16.20
CA ASN A 153 -16.20 -7.95 17.39
C ASN A 153 -16.90 -8.41 18.66
N LYS A 154 -18.21 -8.21 18.76
CA LYS A 154 -19.02 -8.75 19.86
C LYS A 154 -18.94 -10.28 19.91
N LEU A 155 -19.06 -10.95 18.76
CA LEU A 155 -18.93 -12.40 18.66
C LEU A 155 -17.55 -12.86 19.16
N LYS A 156 -16.46 -12.21 18.75
CA LYS A 156 -15.10 -12.55 19.22
C LYS A 156 -14.92 -12.45 20.72
N LEU A 157 -15.62 -11.54 21.38
CA LEU A 157 -15.55 -11.37 22.84
C LEU A 157 -16.41 -12.39 23.62
N THR A 158 -17.44 -12.92 22.98
CA THR A 158 -18.43 -13.82 23.65
C THR A 158 -18.24 -15.28 23.29
N ILE A 159 -17.41 -15.59 22.29
CA ILE A 159 -17.19 -16.97 21.85
C ILE A 159 -16.48 -17.81 22.91
N SER A 160 -16.97 -19.02 23.17
CA SER A 160 -16.35 -19.95 24.08
C SER A 160 -15.14 -20.67 23.50
N SER A 161 -14.33 -21.28 24.36
CA SER A 161 -13.04 -21.88 23.95
C SER A 161 -13.17 -23.11 23.05
N ASP A 162 -14.34 -23.75 23.05
CA ASP A 162 -14.66 -24.90 22.20
C ASP A 162 -15.32 -24.52 20.89
N GLU A 163 -15.71 -23.26 20.72
CA GLU A 163 -16.25 -22.68 19.49
C GLU A 163 -15.12 -22.07 18.59
N GLY A 164 -15.48 -21.68 17.38
CA GLY A 164 -14.51 -21.04 16.50
C GLY A 164 -15.11 -20.27 15.34
N ILE A 165 -14.37 -19.28 14.87
CA ILE A 165 -14.74 -18.49 13.70
C ILE A 165 -13.91 -18.93 12.50
N LEU A 166 -14.58 -19.21 11.38
CA LEU A 166 -13.97 -19.51 10.10
C LEU A 166 -14.46 -18.52 9.04
N PHE A 167 -13.57 -18.15 8.13
CA PHE A 167 -13.89 -17.36 6.95
C PHE A 167 -13.95 -18.27 5.74
N MET A 168 -15.07 -18.31 5.04
CA MET A 168 -15.27 -19.15 3.86
C MET A 168 -15.46 -18.30 2.60
N ASP A 169 -14.95 -18.81 1.52
CA ASP A 169 -15.14 -18.24 0.19
C ASP A 169 -14.81 -19.26 -0.89
N ALA A 170 -15.36 -19.04 -2.10
CA ALA A 170 -15.00 -19.77 -3.29
C ALA A 170 -14.08 -18.95 -4.19
N CYS A 171 -13.04 -19.55 -4.73
CA CYS A 171 -12.20 -18.89 -5.73
C CYS A 171 -12.04 -19.74 -7.00
N HIS A 172 -11.87 -19.05 -8.12
CA HIS A 172 -11.81 -19.65 -9.44
C HIS A 172 -10.50 -19.30 -10.17
N PRO A 173 -9.32 -19.73 -9.66
CA PRO A 173 -8.06 -19.47 -10.33
C PRO A 173 -8.07 -20.09 -11.73
N SER A 174 -7.67 -19.30 -12.73
CA SER A 174 -7.54 -19.76 -14.12
C SER A 174 -6.07 -20.03 -14.47
N MET A 175 -5.84 -20.92 -15.41
CA MET A 175 -4.52 -21.22 -15.96
C MET A 175 -3.94 -20.07 -16.78
N ALA A 176 -4.77 -19.10 -17.19
CA ALA A 176 -4.31 -17.91 -17.89
C ALA A 176 -3.18 -17.22 -17.11
N THR A 177 -2.09 -16.90 -17.82
CA THR A 177 -0.91 -16.30 -17.22
C THR A 177 -1.26 -14.91 -16.67
N LYS A 178 -1.01 -14.69 -15.39
CA LYS A 178 -1.21 -13.40 -14.74
C LYS A 178 0.14 -12.71 -14.52
N ILE A 179 0.40 -11.68 -15.33
CA ILE A 179 1.59 -10.86 -15.15
C ILE A 179 1.41 -9.94 -13.92
N SER A 180 2.42 -9.90 -13.08
CA SER A 180 2.50 -9.03 -11.90
C SER A 180 3.88 -8.40 -11.80
N CYS A 181 3.98 -7.27 -11.07
CA CYS A 181 5.23 -6.57 -10.86
C CYS A 181 6.27 -7.44 -10.14
N GLY A 182 7.53 -7.28 -10.49
CA GLY A 182 8.68 -7.92 -9.88
C GLY A 182 9.94 -7.08 -10.08
N TRP A 183 11.01 -7.44 -9.41
CA TRP A 183 12.29 -6.77 -9.57
C TRP A 183 12.96 -7.21 -10.87
N ILE A 184 13.16 -6.25 -11.79
CA ILE A 184 13.84 -6.45 -13.06
C ILE A 184 14.97 -5.42 -13.13
N LYS A 185 16.13 -5.83 -13.63
CA LYS A 185 17.29 -4.94 -13.77
C LYS A 185 16.93 -3.74 -14.65
N LYS A 186 17.30 -2.54 -14.20
CA LYS A 186 17.03 -1.29 -14.94
C LYS A 186 17.58 -1.39 -16.37
N GLY A 187 16.76 -0.98 -17.34
CA GLY A 187 17.09 -1.05 -18.75
C GLY A 187 16.94 -2.42 -19.41
N GLN A 188 16.47 -3.44 -18.66
CA GLN A 188 16.17 -4.77 -19.22
C GLN A 188 14.67 -5.05 -19.20
N SER A 189 14.20 -5.88 -20.14
CA SER A 189 12.88 -6.48 -20.12
C SER A 189 13.01 -7.97 -19.76
N LYS A 190 12.02 -8.51 -19.04
CA LYS A 190 11.93 -9.94 -18.74
C LYS A 190 10.65 -10.47 -19.35
N PRO A 191 10.69 -11.05 -20.56
CA PRO A 191 9.52 -11.66 -21.16
C PRO A 191 9.12 -12.92 -20.38
N ILE A 192 7.81 -13.15 -20.28
CA ILE A 192 7.20 -14.36 -19.69
C ILE A 192 6.23 -14.89 -20.74
N GLU A 193 6.31 -16.18 -21.04
CA GLU A 193 5.33 -16.84 -21.89
C GLU A 193 3.93 -16.68 -21.31
N THR A 194 2.96 -16.43 -22.15
CA THR A 194 1.58 -16.18 -21.72
C THR A 194 0.61 -17.10 -22.44
N THR A 195 -0.45 -17.50 -21.75
CA THR A 195 -1.60 -18.19 -22.31
C THR A 195 -2.89 -17.52 -21.84
N ALA A 196 -3.90 -17.50 -22.70
CA ALA A 196 -5.26 -17.07 -22.41
C ALA A 196 -6.19 -18.26 -22.10
N SER A 197 -5.64 -19.38 -21.62
CA SER A 197 -6.40 -20.59 -21.33
C SER A 197 -7.60 -20.33 -20.41
N ARG A 198 -8.75 -20.88 -20.77
CA ARG A 198 -9.98 -20.84 -19.96
C ARG A 198 -10.04 -21.94 -18.90
N THR A 199 -9.06 -22.85 -18.87
CA THR A 199 -8.95 -23.88 -17.83
C THR A 199 -8.89 -23.22 -16.46
N ARG A 200 -9.74 -23.66 -15.54
CA ARG A 200 -9.83 -23.14 -14.17
C ARG A 200 -9.95 -24.27 -13.16
N MET A 201 -9.63 -23.98 -11.92
CA MET A 201 -10.05 -24.76 -10.75
C MET A 201 -11.18 -24.04 -10.05
N ASN A 202 -12.10 -24.79 -9.48
CA ASN A 202 -13.11 -24.23 -8.56
C ASN A 202 -12.73 -24.70 -7.16
N LEU A 203 -12.27 -23.80 -6.32
CA LEU A 203 -11.84 -24.09 -4.96
C LEU A 203 -12.83 -23.48 -3.98
N ILE A 204 -13.19 -24.22 -2.95
CA ILE A 204 -13.87 -23.68 -1.77
C ILE A 204 -12.89 -23.81 -0.62
N GLY A 205 -12.75 -22.76 0.17
CA GLY A 205 -11.86 -22.75 1.32
C GLY A 205 -12.50 -22.18 2.58
N ALA A 206 -12.04 -22.67 3.73
CA ALA A 206 -12.38 -22.15 5.04
C ALA A 206 -11.10 -21.91 5.85
N LEU A 207 -10.95 -20.72 6.38
CA LEU A 207 -9.76 -20.23 7.06
C LEU A 207 -10.05 -19.89 8.52
N ASN A 208 -9.29 -20.49 9.41
CA ASN A 208 -9.20 -20.05 10.80
C ASN A 208 -8.00 -19.13 10.97
N LEU A 209 -8.20 -17.90 11.42
CA LEU A 209 -7.12 -16.91 11.57
C LEU A 209 -6.09 -17.31 12.65
N SER A 210 -6.47 -18.14 13.62
CA SER A 210 -5.52 -18.69 14.59
C SER A 210 -4.64 -19.80 14.02
N LYS A 211 -5.01 -20.37 12.85
CA LYS A 211 -4.33 -21.51 12.22
C LYS A 211 -4.17 -21.31 10.71
N ILE A 212 -3.58 -20.19 10.31
CA ILE A 212 -3.41 -19.81 8.90
C ILE A 212 -2.68 -20.90 8.07
N SER A 213 -1.79 -21.65 8.69
CA SER A 213 -1.04 -22.74 8.02
C SER A 213 -1.88 -23.94 7.60
N LYS A 214 -3.11 -24.05 8.08
CA LYS A 214 -3.98 -25.24 7.87
C LYS A 214 -5.39 -24.83 7.51
N PRO A 215 -5.62 -24.11 6.41
CA PRO A 215 -6.98 -23.90 5.92
C PRO A 215 -7.57 -25.23 5.45
N ILE A 216 -8.88 -25.33 5.47
CA ILE A 216 -9.61 -26.43 4.83
C ILE A 216 -9.88 -25.98 3.40
N VAL A 217 -9.42 -26.71 2.40
CA VAL A 217 -9.58 -26.35 0.96
C VAL A 217 -9.96 -27.60 0.20
N ALA A 218 -11.01 -27.51 -0.61
CA ALA A 218 -11.46 -28.57 -1.49
C ALA A 218 -11.66 -28.03 -2.92
N SER A 219 -11.50 -28.92 -3.90
CA SER A 219 -11.72 -28.62 -5.32
C SER A 219 -12.96 -29.34 -5.82
N TYR A 220 -13.80 -28.63 -6.56
CA TYR A 220 -15.08 -29.11 -7.10
C TYR A 220 -15.15 -28.89 -8.60
N THR A 221 -15.97 -29.68 -9.28
CA THR A 221 -16.27 -29.47 -10.70
C THR A 221 -17.08 -28.20 -10.89
N THR A 222 -18.08 -27.98 -10.01
CA THR A 222 -18.93 -26.81 -9.94
C THR A 222 -19.00 -26.29 -8.50
N VAL A 223 -19.34 -25.03 -8.33
CA VAL A 223 -19.67 -24.44 -7.01
C VAL A 223 -21.16 -24.13 -7.00
N ASP A 224 -21.89 -24.95 -6.28
CA ASP A 224 -23.33 -24.94 -6.13
C ASP A 224 -23.75 -25.33 -4.72
N GLY A 225 -25.06 -25.46 -4.45
CA GLY A 225 -25.57 -25.85 -3.13
C GLY A 225 -25.04 -27.18 -2.63
N GLU A 226 -24.94 -28.19 -3.52
CA GLU A 226 -24.43 -29.52 -3.13
C GLU A 226 -22.96 -29.48 -2.71
N SER A 227 -22.12 -28.79 -3.50
CA SER A 227 -20.69 -28.62 -3.18
C SER A 227 -20.49 -27.86 -1.86
N ILE A 228 -21.35 -26.88 -1.56
CA ILE A 228 -21.32 -26.18 -0.27
C ILE A 228 -21.76 -27.11 0.88
N VAL A 229 -22.82 -27.91 0.70
CA VAL A 229 -23.24 -28.90 1.73
C VAL A 229 -22.11 -29.87 2.02
N ASP A 230 -21.50 -30.47 0.98
CA ASP A 230 -20.33 -31.35 1.16
C ASP A 230 -19.19 -30.63 1.89
N PHE A 231 -18.90 -29.38 1.50
CA PHE A 231 -17.84 -28.63 2.14
C PHE A 231 -18.14 -28.29 3.62
N LEU A 232 -19.40 -28.05 4.00
CA LEU A 232 -19.78 -27.88 5.41
C LEU A 232 -19.48 -29.16 6.23
N HIS A 233 -19.73 -30.35 5.67
CA HIS A 233 -19.32 -31.60 6.29
C HIS A 233 -17.80 -31.71 6.45
N GLN A 234 -17.03 -31.30 5.44
CA GLN A 234 -15.57 -31.26 5.54
C GLN A 234 -15.09 -30.25 6.60
N ILE A 235 -15.72 -29.07 6.71
CA ILE A 235 -15.42 -28.09 7.77
C ILE A 235 -15.64 -28.74 9.12
N ARG A 236 -16.78 -29.38 9.37
CA ARG A 236 -17.08 -30.05 10.67
C ARG A 236 -16.06 -31.13 10.97
N LYS A 237 -15.67 -31.94 9.98
CA LYS A 237 -14.72 -33.06 10.13
C LYS A 237 -13.30 -32.58 10.44
N TYR A 238 -12.81 -31.53 9.75
CA TYR A 238 -11.39 -31.16 9.77
C TYR A 238 -11.06 -29.96 10.63
N SER A 239 -12.03 -29.12 11.03
CA SER A 239 -11.76 -27.90 11.82
C SER A 239 -11.26 -28.18 13.23
N LYS A 240 -11.55 -29.37 13.80
CA LYS A 240 -11.28 -29.75 15.20
C LYS A 240 -11.98 -28.83 16.23
N ILE A 241 -12.98 -28.06 15.82
CA ILE A 241 -13.84 -27.26 16.71
C ILE A 241 -14.94 -28.17 17.21
N LYS A 242 -15.09 -28.28 18.54
CA LYS A 242 -16.10 -29.16 19.17
C LYS A 242 -17.47 -28.49 19.28
N GLY A 243 -17.47 -27.23 19.66
CA GLY A 243 -18.66 -26.40 19.82
C GLY A 243 -19.18 -25.85 18.49
N THR A 244 -19.87 -24.73 18.55
CA THR A 244 -20.44 -24.06 17.40
C THR A 244 -19.33 -23.49 16.50
N ILE A 245 -19.45 -23.66 15.17
CA ILE A 245 -18.62 -23.02 14.18
C ILE A 245 -19.37 -21.80 13.66
N HIS A 246 -18.82 -20.62 13.85
CA HIS A 246 -19.33 -19.38 13.26
C HIS A 246 -18.65 -19.21 11.91
N LEU A 247 -19.40 -19.39 10.81
CA LEU A 247 -18.87 -19.39 9.45
C LEU A 247 -19.20 -18.06 8.81
N VAL A 248 -18.17 -17.22 8.59
CA VAL A 248 -18.27 -15.96 7.88
C VAL A 248 -18.18 -16.22 6.38
N LEU A 249 -19.20 -15.80 5.62
CA LEU A 249 -19.31 -16.05 4.18
C LEU A 249 -20.11 -14.96 3.48
N ASP A 250 -19.99 -14.87 2.18
CA ASP A 250 -20.77 -13.91 1.37
C ASP A 250 -22.24 -14.34 1.21
N GLN A 251 -23.02 -13.49 0.55
CA GLN A 251 -24.43 -13.74 0.31
C GLN A 251 -24.71 -14.33 -1.09
N ALA A 252 -23.79 -15.11 -1.67
CA ALA A 252 -24.07 -15.79 -2.94
C ALA A 252 -25.31 -16.67 -2.84
N GLY A 253 -26.05 -16.81 -3.94
CA GLY A 253 -27.34 -17.52 -3.97
C GLY A 253 -27.23 -18.95 -3.44
N TYR A 254 -26.17 -19.65 -3.78
CA TYR A 254 -25.92 -21.02 -3.34
C TYR A 254 -25.56 -21.14 -1.85
N HIS A 255 -25.16 -20.03 -1.17
CA HIS A 255 -24.95 -20.02 0.28
C HIS A 255 -26.27 -19.89 1.07
N ARG A 256 -27.34 -19.48 0.41
CA ARG A 256 -28.62 -19.16 1.04
C ARG A 256 -29.71 -20.16 0.69
N CYS A 257 -29.42 -21.18 -0.11
CA CYS A 257 -30.38 -22.20 -0.46
C CYS A 257 -30.76 -23.04 0.78
N PRO A 258 -32.01 -23.54 0.83
CA PRO A 258 -32.52 -24.27 2.01
C PRO A 258 -31.66 -25.47 2.42
N GLU A 259 -31.07 -26.17 1.46
CA GLU A 259 -30.23 -27.35 1.71
C GLU A 259 -28.98 -26.98 2.50
N VAL A 260 -28.34 -25.85 2.16
CA VAL A 260 -27.14 -25.37 2.85
C VAL A 260 -27.49 -24.89 4.25
N VAL A 261 -28.56 -24.11 4.41
CA VAL A 261 -29.00 -23.60 5.71
C VAL A 261 -29.35 -24.77 6.65
N ASN A 262 -30.14 -25.75 6.16
CA ASN A 262 -30.52 -26.91 6.93
C ASN A 262 -29.31 -27.79 7.32
N SER A 263 -28.37 -27.97 6.40
CA SER A 263 -27.13 -28.71 6.67
C SER A 263 -26.27 -27.98 7.71
N ALA A 264 -26.13 -26.67 7.63
CA ALA A 264 -25.40 -25.89 8.61
C ALA A 264 -25.96 -26.08 10.03
N VAL A 265 -27.29 -26.00 10.18
CA VAL A 265 -27.95 -26.23 11.48
C VAL A 265 -27.64 -27.64 12.02
N LYS A 266 -27.79 -28.69 11.20
CA LYS A 266 -27.49 -30.07 11.58
C LYS A 266 -26.04 -30.28 12.02
N LEU A 267 -25.12 -29.52 11.43
CA LEU A 267 -23.68 -29.59 11.70
C LEU A 267 -23.24 -28.64 12.82
N ASN A 268 -24.17 -27.98 13.53
CA ASN A 268 -23.87 -26.92 14.50
C ASN A 268 -22.93 -25.84 13.93
N ILE A 269 -23.24 -25.35 12.72
CA ILE A 269 -22.57 -24.26 12.04
C ILE A 269 -23.54 -23.08 11.97
N LYS A 270 -23.16 -21.95 12.54
CA LYS A 270 -23.91 -20.69 12.43
C LYS A 270 -23.36 -19.88 11.25
N LEU A 271 -24.20 -19.63 10.25
CA LEU A 271 -23.85 -18.83 9.08
C LEU A 271 -23.88 -17.34 9.46
N PHE A 272 -22.77 -16.64 9.26
CA PHE A 272 -22.60 -15.23 9.56
C PHE A 272 -22.30 -14.47 8.27
N TYR A 273 -23.36 -13.92 7.67
CA TYR A 273 -23.27 -13.35 6.33
C TYR A 273 -22.61 -11.98 6.33
N LEU A 274 -21.66 -11.81 5.41
CA LEU A 274 -21.05 -10.51 5.09
C LEU A 274 -22.07 -9.56 4.48
N PRO A 275 -21.93 -8.25 4.66
CA PRO A 275 -22.70 -7.27 3.90
C PRO A 275 -22.47 -7.45 2.39
N PRO A 276 -23.45 -7.13 1.55
CA PRO A 276 -23.27 -7.19 0.09
C PRO A 276 -22.05 -6.38 -0.36
N TYR A 277 -21.36 -6.88 -1.37
CA TYR A 277 -20.20 -6.20 -1.97
C TYR A 277 -19.06 -5.84 -1.00
N SER A 278 -18.82 -6.65 0.03
CA SER A 278 -17.83 -6.39 1.07
C SER A 278 -16.70 -7.44 1.14
N PRO A 279 -15.97 -7.72 0.05
CA PRO A 279 -14.87 -8.69 0.06
C PRO A 279 -13.71 -8.27 0.96
N ASN A 280 -13.57 -6.96 1.25
CA ASN A 280 -12.59 -6.43 2.22
C ASN A 280 -12.77 -6.98 3.64
N LEU A 281 -13.98 -7.41 4.00
CA LEU A 281 -14.32 -8.00 5.28
C LEU A 281 -14.15 -9.53 5.32
N ASN A 282 -13.86 -10.17 4.18
CA ASN A 282 -13.58 -11.61 4.14
C ASN A 282 -12.06 -11.87 4.18
N SER A 283 -11.55 -12.29 5.34
CA SER A 283 -10.12 -12.48 5.53
C SER A 283 -9.51 -13.58 4.63
N ILE A 284 -10.29 -14.54 4.15
CA ILE A 284 -9.81 -15.59 3.24
C ILE A 284 -9.44 -15.04 1.85
N GLU A 285 -10.01 -13.92 1.43
CA GLU A 285 -9.63 -13.25 0.18
C GLU A 285 -8.13 -12.89 0.15
N ARG A 286 -7.56 -12.60 1.31
CA ARG A 286 -6.13 -12.34 1.45
C ARG A 286 -5.30 -13.60 1.26
N LEU A 287 -5.84 -14.77 1.68
CA LEU A 287 -5.20 -16.07 1.43
C LEU A 287 -5.19 -16.38 -0.08
N TRP A 288 -6.27 -16.09 -0.81
CA TRP A 288 -6.33 -16.25 -2.26
C TRP A 288 -5.31 -15.38 -2.98
N LYS A 289 -5.08 -14.14 -2.50
CA LYS A 289 -4.02 -13.27 -3.04
C LYS A 289 -2.64 -13.88 -2.84
N VAL A 290 -2.33 -14.37 -1.65
CA VAL A 290 -1.05 -15.04 -1.35
C VAL A 290 -0.89 -16.30 -2.19
N MET A 291 -1.93 -17.11 -2.33
CA MET A 291 -1.90 -18.29 -3.21
C MET A 291 -1.57 -17.90 -4.65
N ASN A 292 -2.20 -16.84 -5.18
CA ASN A 292 -1.88 -16.37 -6.54
C ASN A 292 -0.44 -15.86 -6.66
N GLU A 293 0.09 -15.15 -5.67
CA GLU A 293 1.47 -14.67 -5.67
C GLU A 293 2.50 -15.81 -5.74
N HIS A 294 2.28 -16.88 -4.99
CA HIS A 294 3.22 -17.99 -4.91
C HIS A 294 3.00 -19.09 -5.96
N ALA A 295 1.75 -19.33 -6.34
CA ALA A 295 1.42 -20.46 -7.22
C ALA A 295 1.19 -20.06 -8.69
N ARG A 296 0.81 -18.82 -9.00
CA ARG A 296 0.33 -18.43 -10.33
C ARG A 296 1.04 -17.23 -10.98
N ASN A 297 1.27 -16.17 -10.23
CA ASN A 297 1.77 -14.91 -10.80
C ASN A 297 3.12 -15.13 -11.49
N ASN A 298 3.26 -14.58 -12.70
CA ASN A 298 4.47 -14.67 -13.51
C ASN A 298 4.89 -16.12 -13.88
N LYS A 299 3.94 -17.07 -13.85
CA LYS A 299 4.18 -18.46 -14.25
C LYS A 299 3.38 -18.82 -15.49
N PHE A 300 4.04 -19.43 -16.45
CA PHE A 300 3.42 -20.10 -17.57
C PHE A 300 3.27 -21.60 -17.26
N PHE A 301 2.12 -22.16 -17.55
CA PHE A 301 1.84 -23.59 -17.38
C PHE A 301 1.57 -24.20 -18.76
N ARG A 302 2.27 -25.26 -19.08
CA ARG A 302 2.08 -25.98 -20.34
C ARG A 302 0.82 -26.85 -20.30
N THR A 303 0.53 -27.45 -19.14
CA THR A 303 -0.59 -28.36 -18.95
C THR A 303 -1.49 -27.95 -17.81
N ALA A 304 -2.74 -28.40 -17.84
CA ALA A 304 -3.69 -28.22 -16.76
C ALA A 304 -3.22 -28.86 -15.44
N ASP A 305 -2.48 -29.96 -15.55
CA ASP A 305 -1.98 -30.68 -14.39
C ASP A 305 -0.84 -29.94 -13.69
N GLU A 306 0.10 -29.35 -14.42
CA GLU A 306 1.12 -28.48 -13.85
C GLU A 306 0.47 -27.30 -13.07
N PHE A 307 -0.56 -26.70 -13.65
CA PHE A 307 -1.31 -25.62 -13.00
C PHE A 307 -1.97 -26.10 -11.71
N ARG A 308 -2.69 -27.25 -11.74
CA ARG A 308 -3.33 -27.83 -10.55
C ARG A 308 -2.32 -28.22 -9.48
N GLN A 309 -1.21 -28.83 -9.87
CA GLN A 309 -0.13 -29.19 -8.96
C GLN A 309 0.51 -27.98 -8.30
N SER A 310 0.72 -26.90 -9.02
CA SER A 310 1.27 -25.66 -8.45
C SER A 310 0.38 -25.11 -7.32
N ILE A 311 -0.94 -25.10 -7.51
CA ILE A 311 -1.90 -24.66 -6.48
C ILE A 311 -1.93 -25.65 -5.31
N ASN A 312 -2.00 -26.95 -5.60
CA ASN A 312 -2.04 -27.96 -4.54
C ASN A 312 -0.77 -27.95 -3.68
N ASN A 313 0.39 -27.76 -4.30
CA ASN A 313 1.68 -27.65 -3.60
C ASN A 313 1.74 -26.42 -2.70
N PHE A 314 1.11 -25.33 -3.12
CA PHE A 314 1.01 -24.14 -2.24
C PHE A 314 0.32 -24.52 -0.92
N PHE A 315 -0.82 -25.18 -0.95
CA PHE A 315 -1.55 -25.55 0.28
C PHE A 315 -0.88 -26.68 1.06
N LYS A 316 -0.24 -27.64 0.37
CA LYS A 316 0.41 -28.79 1.02
C LYS A 316 1.72 -28.42 1.73
N THR A 317 2.51 -27.54 1.14
CA THR A 317 3.89 -27.27 1.59
C THR A 317 4.17 -25.79 1.81
N THR A 318 4.01 -24.95 0.79
CA THR A 318 4.46 -23.56 0.83
C THR A 318 3.77 -22.77 1.94
N LEU A 319 2.45 -22.89 2.06
CA LEU A 319 1.67 -22.14 3.04
C LEU A 319 2.15 -22.39 4.48
N SER A 320 2.46 -23.64 4.83
CA SER A 320 2.94 -23.96 6.18
C SER A 320 4.30 -23.32 6.50
N GLN A 321 5.16 -23.20 5.50
CA GLN A 321 6.48 -22.57 5.63
C GLN A 321 6.40 -21.05 5.84
N ILE A 322 5.46 -20.38 5.16
CA ILE A 322 5.35 -18.92 5.19
C ILE A 322 4.30 -18.39 6.17
N ALA A 323 3.48 -19.26 6.78
CA ALA A 323 2.33 -18.85 7.60
C ALA A 323 2.70 -17.89 8.75
N GLY A 324 3.90 -18.02 9.32
CA GLY A 324 4.38 -17.11 10.36
C GLY A 324 4.44 -15.66 9.94
N SER A 325 4.93 -15.40 8.72
CA SER A 325 5.03 -14.06 8.14
C SER A 325 3.69 -13.50 7.64
N LEU A 326 2.68 -14.33 7.49
CA LEU A 326 1.37 -13.93 6.94
C LEU A 326 0.43 -13.32 7.98
N LYS A 327 0.71 -13.40 9.28
CA LYS A 327 -0.17 -12.88 10.34
C LYS A 327 -0.47 -11.38 10.20
N THR A 328 0.47 -10.60 9.70
CA THR A 328 0.29 -9.17 9.43
C THR A 328 -0.56 -8.89 8.19
N ARG A 329 -0.63 -9.82 7.25
CA ARG A 329 -1.38 -9.70 5.99
C ARG A 329 -2.75 -10.37 6.06
N ILE A 330 -2.85 -11.52 6.73
CA ILE A 330 -4.08 -12.30 6.87
C ILE A 330 -4.53 -12.18 8.32
N ASN A 331 -5.44 -11.26 8.57
CA ASN A 331 -5.97 -10.93 9.88
C ASN A 331 -7.40 -10.37 9.72
N ASP A 332 -8.02 -10.02 10.81
CA ASP A 332 -9.34 -9.40 10.88
C ASP A 332 -9.30 -7.91 11.23
N ASN A 333 -8.18 -7.24 10.97
CA ASN A 333 -8.10 -5.78 10.99
C ASN A 333 -8.84 -5.26 9.75
N PHE A 334 -10.16 -5.19 9.88
CA PHE A 334 -11.01 -4.68 8.82
C PHE A 334 -10.81 -3.18 8.70
N GLN A 335 -10.50 -2.73 7.48
CA GLN A 335 -10.49 -1.32 7.17
C GLN A 335 -11.89 -0.92 6.75
N ASN A 336 -12.49 0.01 7.48
CA ASN A 336 -13.66 0.71 7.00
C ASN A 336 -13.29 1.38 5.69
N LEU A 337 -14.12 1.21 4.69
CA LEU A 337 -14.02 2.03 3.50
C LEU A 337 -14.59 3.39 3.88
N ASP A 338 -13.75 4.27 4.45
CA ASP A 338 -14.11 5.67 4.60
C ASP A 338 -14.30 6.25 3.20
N TYR A 339 -15.55 6.40 2.82
CA TYR A 339 -15.95 7.14 1.63
C TYR A 339 -15.96 8.63 1.99
N ALA A 340 -14.79 9.19 2.28
CA ALA A 340 -14.61 10.63 2.29
C ALA A 340 -14.67 11.08 0.82
N PHE A 341 -15.83 11.56 0.40
CA PHE A 341 -16.02 12.34 -0.81
C PHE A 341 -15.80 13.82 -0.52
#